data_8e3c09cef7856b640fdcad8e14dc4429
#
_entry.id   8e3c09cef7856b640fdcad8e14dc4429
#
_cell.length_a   1.000
_cell.length_b   1.000
_cell.length_c   1.000
_cell.angle_alpha   90.00
_cell.angle_beta   90.00
_cell.angle_gamma   90.00
#
_symmetry.space_group_name_H-M   'P 1'
#
loop_
_entity.id
_entity.type
_entity.pdbx_description
1 polymer ?
#
loop_
_entity_poly.entity_id
_entity_poly.type
_entity_poly.pdbx_seq_one_letter_code
_entity_poly.pdbx_strand_id
1 'polypeptide(L)'
;EDAFASEPAYELYGLANLYDSVLEIAVLADSGINSIADLAGKRVVVGTPASSASTMGWTVLGTYGLTDKDVKGSELSIAEGVEALKNGDVDCVFIFSAAPNSALTELSVTKDFKLLSIDEEHQKAAIEQHSYFSTATLSADLYTCTSEDTTTLAMPTLLACDSSLSNEAAYQFVKGIYENLDVISTSHAMAAKINLDHAANINLEIHPGALQYYREMGIVD
;
A
#
# COMPACT_ATOMS: atom_id res chain seq x y z
N GLU A 1 17.46 2.98 -10.98
CA GLU A 1 18.47 3.64 -10.13
C GLU A 1 17.78 4.15 -8.87
N ASP A 2 18.38 3.87 -7.72
CA ASP A 2 17.88 4.30 -6.41
C ASP A 2 17.86 5.84 -6.35
N ALA A 3 16.68 6.42 -6.13
CA ALA A 3 16.51 7.89 -6.16
C ALA A 3 17.39 8.61 -5.12
N PHE A 4 17.87 7.89 -4.11
CA PHE A 4 18.69 8.39 -3.01
C PHE A 4 20.14 7.88 -3.02
N ALA A 5 20.59 7.21 -4.08
CA ALA A 5 21.92 6.61 -4.14
C ALA A 5 23.08 7.62 -3.99
N SER A 6 22.84 8.91 -4.21
CA SER A 6 23.81 10.01 -4.04
C SER A 6 23.68 10.75 -2.71
N GLU A 7 22.67 10.46 -1.91
CA GLU A 7 22.46 11.12 -0.63
C GLU A 7 23.26 10.42 0.48
N PRO A 8 23.71 11.15 1.52
CA PRO A 8 24.32 10.52 2.67
C PRO A 8 23.32 9.56 3.34
N ALA A 9 23.83 8.41 3.79
CA ALA A 9 23.03 7.48 4.57
C ALA A 9 22.59 8.14 5.89
N TYR A 10 21.28 8.21 6.09
CA TYR A 10 20.69 8.66 7.35
C TYR A 10 20.51 7.46 8.28
N GLU A 11 20.85 7.63 9.54
CA GLU A 11 20.51 6.66 10.59
C GLU A 11 19.05 6.87 10.97
N LEU A 12 18.16 6.02 10.45
CA LEU A 12 16.74 6.09 10.69
C LEU A 12 16.30 5.03 11.70
N TYR A 13 15.42 5.45 12.59
CA TYR A 13 14.73 4.59 13.54
C TYR A 13 13.24 4.55 13.25
N GLY A 14 12.62 3.38 13.40
CA GLY A 14 11.17 3.23 13.34
C GLY A 14 10.52 3.70 14.64
N LEU A 15 9.46 4.48 14.53
CA LEU A 15 8.62 4.85 15.66
C LEU A 15 7.37 3.98 15.74
N ALA A 16 6.69 3.76 14.63
CA ALA A 16 5.48 2.96 14.56
C ALA A 16 5.22 2.43 13.14
N ASN A 17 4.64 1.24 13.03
CA ASN A 17 3.82 0.86 11.89
C ASN A 17 2.39 1.35 12.16
N LEU A 18 1.89 2.26 11.33
CA LEU A 18 0.57 2.84 11.52
C LEU A 18 -0.53 1.93 10.95
N TYR A 19 -0.34 1.44 9.74
CA TYR A 19 -1.20 0.49 9.03
C TYR A 19 -0.48 -0.03 7.79
N ASP A 20 -0.97 -1.13 7.23
CA ASP A 20 -0.47 -1.63 5.96
C ASP A 20 -1.27 -1.01 4.80
N SER A 21 -0.55 -0.45 3.85
CA SER A 21 -1.09 -0.14 2.54
C SER A 21 -1.00 -1.37 1.66
N VAL A 22 -2.01 -1.60 0.85
CA VAL A 22 -2.13 -2.76 -0.04
C VAL A 22 -2.27 -2.32 -1.49
N LEU A 23 -1.87 -3.17 -2.41
CA LEU A 23 -2.02 -2.93 -3.82
C LEU A 23 -3.37 -3.47 -4.30
N GLU A 24 -4.24 -2.59 -4.78
CA GLU A 24 -5.50 -2.94 -5.43
C GLU A 24 -5.35 -2.74 -6.94
N ILE A 25 -5.55 -3.81 -7.72
CA ILE A 25 -5.43 -3.78 -9.19
C ILE A 25 -6.84 -3.94 -9.75
N ALA A 26 -7.48 -2.81 -10.08
CA ALA A 26 -8.88 -2.77 -10.47
C ALA A 26 -9.08 -2.72 -11.99
N VAL A 27 -10.01 -3.54 -12.47
CA VAL A 27 -10.50 -3.56 -13.85
C VAL A 27 -12.02 -3.63 -13.87
N LEU A 28 -12.71 -3.08 -14.87
CA LEU A 28 -14.16 -3.26 -14.98
C LEU A 28 -14.52 -4.73 -15.13
N ALA A 29 -15.63 -5.17 -14.55
CA ALA A 29 -16.04 -6.56 -14.52
C ALA A 29 -16.26 -7.15 -15.93
N ASP A 30 -16.73 -6.32 -16.86
CA ASP A 30 -17.02 -6.65 -18.25
C ASP A 30 -15.83 -6.44 -19.21
N SER A 31 -14.65 -6.05 -18.70
CA SER A 31 -13.45 -5.75 -19.51
C SER A 31 -12.86 -6.95 -20.26
N GLY A 32 -13.20 -8.17 -19.84
CA GLY A 32 -12.58 -9.40 -20.34
C GLY A 32 -11.16 -9.66 -19.83
N ILE A 33 -10.61 -8.78 -18.98
CA ILE A 33 -9.30 -8.93 -18.33
C ILE A 33 -9.48 -9.79 -17.08
N ASN A 34 -8.77 -10.91 -16.96
CA ASN A 34 -8.92 -11.85 -15.84
C ASN A 34 -7.64 -12.07 -15.05
N SER A 35 -6.50 -11.63 -15.59
CA SER A 35 -5.18 -11.77 -14.98
C SER A 35 -4.31 -10.56 -15.29
N ILE A 36 -3.21 -10.40 -14.58
CA ILE A 36 -2.23 -9.34 -14.84
C ILE A 36 -1.55 -9.55 -16.20
N ALA A 37 -1.38 -10.80 -16.64
CA ALA A 37 -0.83 -11.09 -17.97
C ALA A 37 -1.71 -10.54 -19.12
N ASP A 38 -3.03 -10.43 -18.92
CA ASP A 38 -3.96 -9.88 -19.90
C ASP A 38 -3.81 -8.35 -20.10
N LEU A 39 -2.97 -7.70 -19.28
CA LEU A 39 -2.70 -6.26 -19.39
C LEU A 39 -1.78 -5.91 -20.56
N ALA A 40 -1.20 -6.89 -21.26
CA ALA A 40 -0.44 -6.66 -22.48
C ALA A 40 -1.25 -5.85 -23.50
N GLY A 41 -0.71 -4.72 -23.98
CA GLY A 41 -1.37 -3.79 -24.90
C GLY A 41 -2.46 -2.90 -24.31
N LYS A 42 -2.79 -3.06 -23.02
CA LYS A 42 -3.85 -2.30 -22.32
C LYS A 42 -3.35 -0.94 -21.83
N ARG A 43 -4.31 -0.05 -21.56
CA ARG A 43 -4.10 1.27 -20.96
C ARG A 43 -4.13 1.09 -19.43
N VAL A 44 -3.02 1.35 -18.77
CA VAL A 44 -2.82 1.04 -17.36
C VAL A 44 -2.40 2.29 -16.61
N VAL A 45 -3.08 2.62 -15.53
CA VAL A 45 -2.63 3.65 -14.57
C VAL A 45 -1.78 2.97 -13.51
N VAL A 46 -0.51 3.36 -13.40
CA VAL A 46 0.45 2.79 -12.42
C VAL A 46 0.69 3.69 -11.21
N GLY A 47 -0.07 4.77 -11.08
CA GLY A 47 0.12 5.78 -10.04
C GLY A 47 0.93 6.98 -10.52
N THR A 48 1.17 7.94 -9.62
CA THR A 48 1.94 9.15 -9.93
C THR A 48 3.44 8.85 -10.02
N PRO A 49 4.23 9.68 -10.74
CA PRO A 49 5.67 9.50 -10.86
C PRO A 49 6.36 9.41 -9.50
N ALA A 50 7.34 8.53 -9.39
CA ALA A 50 8.16 8.32 -8.18
C ALA A 50 7.36 7.99 -6.90
N SER A 51 6.11 7.56 -7.03
CA SER A 51 5.30 7.09 -5.90
C SER A 51 5.55 5.61 -5.60
N SER A 52 5.22 5.19 -4.37
CA SER A 52 5.22 3.78 -4.01
C SER A 52 4.26 2.95 -4.87
N ALA A 53 3.13 3.55 -5.31
CA ALA A 53 2.20 2.91 -6.24
C ALA A 53 2.87 2.60 -7.58
N SER A 54 3.61 3.57 -8.15
CA SER A 54 4.32 3.39 -9.40
C SER A 54 5.42 2.34 -9.28
N THR A 55 6.23 2.39 -8.22
CA THR A 55 7.29 1.40 -7.98
C THR A 55 6.70 -0.01 -7.86
N MET A 56 5.68 -0.19 -7.03
CA MET A 56 5.04 -1.50 -6.82
C MET A 56 4.33 -1.97 -8.09
N GLY A 57 3.61 -1.08 -8.78
CA GLY A 57 2.92 -1.39 -10.03
C GLY A 57 3.88 -1.90 -11.12
N TRP A 58 4.98 -1.20 -11.36
CA TRP A 58 5.98 -1.62 -12.33
C TRP A 58 6.73 -2.89 -11.90
N THR A 59 6.99 -3.06 -10.62
CA THR A 59 7.57 -4.32 -10.09
C THR A 59 6.65 -5.49 -10.38
N VAL A 60 5.36 -5.37 -10.06
CA VAL A 60 4.37 -6.42 -10.32
C VAL A 60 4.26 -6.71 -11.82
N LEU A 61 4.07 -5.70 -12.66
CA LEU A 61 4.04 -5.88 -14.12
C LEU A 61 5.31 -6.60 -14.63
N GLY A 62 6.48 -6.19 -14.11
CA GLY A 62 7.77 -6.80 -14.48
C GLY A 62 7.87 -8.29 -14.12
N THR A 63 7.26 -8.74 -13.02
CA THR A 63 7.23 -10.17 -12.66
C THR A 63 6.46 -10.99 -13.70
N TYR A 64 5.45 -10.41 -14.36
CA TYR A 64 4.72 -11.02 -15.48
C TYR A 64 5.37 -10.77 -16.85
N GLY A 65 6.60 -10.22 -16.88
CA GLY A 65 7.32 -9.93 -18.12
C GLY A 65 6.79 -8.72 -18.89
N LEU A 66 5.96 -7.88 -18.26
CA LEU A 66 5.40 -6.68 -18.87
C LEU A 66 6.23 -5.45 -18.51
N THR A 67 6.57 -4.66 -19.53
CA THR A 67 7.34 -3.43 -19.43
C THR A 67 6.52 -2.23 -19.91
N ASP A 68 7.09 -1.03 -19.84
CA ASP A 68 6.53 0.20 -20.41
C ASP A 68 6.28 0.15 -21.93
N LYS A 69 6.87 -0.84 -22.62
CA LYS A 69 6.64 -1.09 -24.05
C LYS A 69 5.46 -2.02 -24.31
N ASP A 70 5.12 -2.84 -23.31
CA ASP A 70 4.08 -3.86 -23.42
C ASP A 70 2.72 -3.36 -22.95
N VAL A 71 2.67 -2.30 -22.14
CA VAL A 71 1.44 -1.63 -21.69
C VAL A 71 1.45 -0.15 -22.08
N LYS A 72 0.28 0.46 -22.20
CA LYS A 72 0.15 1.91 -22.38
C LYS A 72 0.00 2.56 -21.01
N GLY A 73 1.14 2.70 -20.33
CA GLY A 73 1.21 3.27 -18.99
C GLY A 73 0.80 4.75 -18.95
N SER A 74 0.07 5.15 -17.95
CA SER A 74 -0.24 6.54 -17.62
C SER A 74 -0.07 6.80 -16.12
N GLU A 75 0.33 8.01 -15.81
CA GLU A 75 0.68 8.46 -14.47
C GLU A 75 -0.39 9.45 -13.99
N LEU A 76 -1.40 8.92 -13.29
CA LEU A 76 -2.52 9.69 -12.76
C LEU A 76 -2.60 9.49 -11.25
N SER A 77 -3.23 10.44 -10.56
CA SER A 77 -3.64 10.26 -9.17
C SER A 77 -4.71 9.16 -9.06
N ILE A 78 -4.93 8.64 -7.85
CA ILE A 78 -5.94 7.59 -7.60
C ILE A 78 -7.31 8.05 -8.11
N ALA A 79 -7.74 9.27 -7.75
CA ALA A 79 -9.05 9.78 -8.14
C ALA A 79 -9.21 9.92 -9.67
N GLU A 80 -8.19 10.48 -10.34
CA GLU A 80 -8.18 10.60 -11.81
C GLU A 80 -8.16 9.24 -12.49
N GLY A 81 -7.37 8.29 -11.96
CA GLY A 81 -7.28 6.94 -12.50
C GLY A 81 -8.60 6.17 -12.38
N VAL A 82 -9.27 6.23 -11.23
CA VAL A 82 -10.58 5.58 -11.03
C VAL A 82 -11.65 6.22 -11.90
N GLU A 83 -11.66 7.55 -12.06
CA GLU A 83 -12.60 8.22 -12.97
C GLU A 83 -12.32 7.85 -14.43
N ALA A 84 -11.06 7.74 -14.85
CA ALA A 84 -10.67 7.27 -16.17
C ALA A 84 -11.09 5.81 -16.40
N LEU A 85 -10.97 4.93 -15.39
CA LEU A 85 -11.46 3.55 -15.44
C LEU A 85 -12.98 3.51 -15.62
N LYS A 86 -13.72 4.31 -14.83
CA LYS A 86 -15.16 4.43 -14.88
C LYS A 86 -15.66 4.86 -16.27
N ASN A 87 -14.94 5.78 -16.90
CA ASN A 87 -15.27 6.31 -18.23
C ASN A 87 -14.80 5.40 -19.38
N GLY A 88 -13.99 4.38 -19.10
CA GLY A 88 -13.38 3.50 -20.10
C GLY A 88 -12.22 4.14 -20.87
N ASP A 89 -11.62 5.20 -20.32
CA ASP A 89 -10.42 5.85 -20.86
C ASP A 89 -9.17 5.03 -20.58
N VAL A 90 -9.17 4.24 -19.50
CA VAL A 90 -8.15 3.24 -19.16
C VAL A 90 -8.79 1.89 -18.89
N ASP A 91 -8.01 0.83 -18.96
CA ASP A 91 -8.46 -0.55 -18.83
C ASP A 91 -8.15 -1.12 -17.44
N CYS A 92 -7.16 -0.57 -16.74
CA CYS A 92 -6.72 -1.01 -15.42
C CYS A 92 -6.15 0.15 -14.62
N VAL A 93 -6.37 0.11 -13.28
CA VAL A 93 -5.77 1.06 -12.33
C VAL A 93 -5.09 0.31 -11.22
N PHE A 94 -3.82 0.63 -10.97
CA PHE A 94 -3.07 0.20 -9.80
C PHE A 94 -3.22 1.26 -8.71
N ILE A 95 -3.74 0.87 -7.56
CA ILE A 95 -3.98 1.73 -6.41
C ILE A 95 -3.19 1.16 -5.24
N PHE A 96 -2.31 1.95 -4.66
CA PHE A 96 -1.60 1.59 -3.46
C PHE A 96 -2.02 2.51 -2.31
N SER A 97 -2.83 1.97 -1.41
CA SER A 97 -3.38 2.69 -0.25
C SER A 97 -3.88 1.71 0.80
N ALA A 98 -4.35 2.19 1.95
CA ALA A 98 -5.12 1.30 2.82
C ALA A 98 -6.48 0.99 2.20
N ALA A 99 -6.90 -0.27 2.27
CA ALA A 99 -8.19 -0.76 1.75
C ALA A 99 -9.27 -0.77 2.85
N PRO A 100 -10.57 -0.54 2.49
CA PRO A 100 -11.06 -0.20 1.17
C PRO A 100 -10.70 1.24 0.76
N ASN A 101 -10.35 1.44 -0.52
CA ASN A 101 -10.11 2.78 -1.07
C ASN A 101 -11.43 3.51 -1.34
N SER A 102 -11.54 4.78 -0.96
CA SER A 102 -12.79 5.55 -1.09
C SER A 102 -13.24 5.72 -2.55
N ALA A 103 -12.30 5.94 -3.49
CA ALA A 103 -12.65 6.09 -4.90
C ALA A 103 -13.19 4.78 -5.49
N LEU A 104 -12.64 3.61 -5.11
CA LEU A 104 -13.20 2.31 -5.50
C LEU A 104 -14.53 2.03 -4.80
N THR A 105 -14.70 2.47 -3.56
CA THR A 105 -16.00 2.37 -2.86
C THR A 105 -17.08 3.15 -3.60
N GLU A 106 -16.78 4.38 -4.05
CA GLU A 106 -17.70 5.17 -4.86
C GLU A 106 -17.97 4.54 -6.23
N LEU A 107 -16.92 3.99 -6.88
CA LEU A 107 -17.08 3.28 -8.16
C LEU A 107 -18.01 2.08 -8.01
N SER A 108 -17.87 1.28 -6.94
CA SER A 108 -18.66 0.06 -6.71
C SER A 108 -20.18 0.30 -6.63
N VAL A 109 -20.60 1.54 -6.36
CA VAL A 109 -22.03 1.92 -6.34
C VAL A 109 -22.60 2.12 -7.76
N THR A 110 -21.73 2.44 -8.72
CA THR A 110 -22.17 2.86 -10.07
C THR A 110 -21.74 1.90 -11.17
N LYS A 111 -20.68 1.15 -10.97
CA LYS A 111 -20.13 0.17 -11.91
C LYS A 111 -19.53 -1.01 -11.19
N ASP A 112 -19.73 -2.18 -11.72
CA ASP A 112 -19.09 -3.40 -11.26
C ASP A 112 -17.63 -3.43 -11.75
N PHE A 113 -16.74 -3.71 -10.84
CA PHE A 113 -15.33 -3.97 -11.10
C PHE A 113 -14.88 -5.25 -10.37
N LYS A 114 -13.74 -5.73 -10.71
CA LYS A 114 -13.04 -6.80 -9.99
C LYS A 114 -11.61 -6.41 -9.71
N LEU A 115 -11.04 -7.00 -8.68
CA LEU A 115 -9.64 -6.91 -8.35
C LEU A 115 -8.89 -8.11 -8.96
N LEU A 116 -7.73 -7.85 -9.54
CA LEU A 116 -6.86 -8.90 -10.06
C LEU A 116 -5.93 -9.40 -8.97
N SER A 117 -5.91 -10.70 -8.74
CA SER A 117 -4.96 -11.34 -7.83
C SER A 117 -3.56 -11.40 -8.42
N ILE A 118 -2.56 -11.26 -7.55
CA ILE A 118 -1.17 -11.60 -7.85
C ILE A 118 -0.96 -13.02 -7.32
N ASP A 119 -0.58 -13.95 -8.19
CA ASP A 119 -0.33 -15.32 -7.75
C ASP A 119 0.97 -15.46 -6.93
N GLU A 120 1.10 -16.56 -6.21
CA GLU A 120 2.17 -16.77 -5.23
C GLU A 120 3.57 -16.67 -5.84
N GLU A 121 3.77 -17.15 -7.07
CA GLU A 121 5.07 -17.11 -7.77
C GLU A 121 5.49 -15.63 -8.00
N HIS A 122 4.57 -14.81 -8.49
CA HIS A 122 4.82 -13.41 -8.80
C HIS A 122 4.92 -12.55 -7.53
N GLN A 123 4.17 -12.89 -6.47
CA GLN A 123 4.36 -12.26 -5.15
C GLN A 123 5.78 -12.50 -4.63
N LYS A 124 6.26 -13.76 -4.66
CA LYS A 124 7.63 -14.10 -4.24
C LYS A 124 8.68 -13.34 -5.07
N ALA A 125 8.52 -13.33 -6.38
CA ALA A 125 9.44 -12.62 -7.27
C ALA A 125 9.49 -11.10 -6.99
N ALA A 126 8.38 -10.48 -6.64
CA ALA A 126 8.32 -9.07 -6.26
C ALA A 126 9.00 -8.82 -4.89
N ILE A 127 8.79 -9.71 -3.90
CA ILE A 127 9.39 -9.61 -2.57
C ILE A 127 10.92 -9.85 -2.64
N GLU A 128 11.39 -10.73 -3.51
CA GLU A 128 12.83 -10.92 -3.75
C GLU A 128 13.51 -9.66 -4.31
N GLN A 129 12.79 -8.87 -5.12
CA GLN A 129 13.30 -7.58 -5.62
C GLN A 129 13.25 -6.48 -4.55
N HIS A 130 12.22 -6.50 -3.70
CA HIS A 130 11.97 -5.48 -2.68
C HIS A 130 11.52 -6.14 -1.38
N SER A 131 12.47 -6.38 -0.48
CA SER A 131 12.25 -7.09 0.80
C SER A 131 11.30 -6.37 1.78
N TYR A 132 10.91 -5.14 1.49
CA TYR A 132 9.92 -4.39 2.26
C TYR A 132 8.46 -4.65 1.81
N PHE A 133 8.25 -5.42 0.75
CA PHE A 133 6.93 -5.92 0.39
C PHE A 133 6.57 -7.15 1.23
N SER A 134 5.30 -7.34 1.46
CA SER A 134 4.71 -8.53 2.07
C SER A 134 3.48 -8.97 1.31
N THR A 135 3.05 -10.22 1.54
CA THR A 135 1.79 -10.71 0.96
C THR A 135 0.60 -10.25 1.78
N ALA A 136 -0.52 -9.98 1.11
CA ALA A 136 -1.79 -9.68 1.74
C ALA A 136 -2.95 -10.35 1.02
N THR A 137 -4.08 -10.47 1.71
CA THR A 137 -5.34 -10.93 1.12
C THR A 137 -6.41 -9.90 1.41
N LEU A 138 -7.08 -9.43 0.36
CA LEU A 138 -8.25 -8.58 0.44
C LEU A 138 -9.49 -9.49 0.46
N SER A 139 -10.39 -9.23 1.41
CA SER A 139 -11.61 -10.01 1.59
C SER A 139 -12.58 -9.85 0.42
N ALA A 140 -13.29 -10.92 0.10
CA ALA A 140 -14.31 -10.97 -0.95
C ALA A 140 -15.41 -9.90 -0.80
N ASP A 141 -15.70 -9.48 0.43
CA ASP A 141 -16.73 -8.49 0.76
C ASP A 141 -16.19 -7.07 0.92
N LEU A 142 -14.95 -6.81 0.49
CA LEU A 142 -14.30 -5.51 0.63
C LEU A 142 -15.07 -4.39 -0.09
N TYR A 143 -15.65 -4.70 -1.25
CA TYR A 143 -16.52 -3.82 -2.04
C TYR A 143 -17.83 -4.52 -2.38
N THR A 144 -18.88 -3.75 -2.64
CA THR A 144 -20.22 -4.31 -2.92
C THR A 144 -20.28 -5.17 -4.19
N CYS A 145 -19.34 -4.99 -5.10
CA CYS A 145 -19.27 -5.73 -6.38
C CYS A 145 -18.21 -6.85 -6.40
N THR A 146 -17.40 -7.00 -5.33
CA THR A 146 -16.41 -8.08 -5.24
C THR A 146 -17.01 -9.29 -4.54
N SER A 147 -16.62 -10.50 -4.94
CA SER A 147 -17.19 -11.76 -4.47
C SER A 147 -16.14 -12.87 -4.21
N GLU A 148 -14.86 -12.56 -4.43
CA GLU A 148 -13.75 -13.48 -4.24
C GLU A 148 -12.62 -12.79 -3.51
N ASP A 149 -11.91 -13.55 -2.67
CA ASP A 149 -10.70 -13.05 -2.02
C ASP A 149 -9.63 -12.75 -3.07
N THR A 150 -8.92 -11.65 -2.87
CA THR A 150 -7.88 -11.20 -3.80
C THR A 150 -6.52 -11.23 -3.10
N THR A 151 -5.60 -12.05 -3.61
CA THR A 151 -4.21 -12.08 -3.12
C THR A 151 -3.41 -10.95 -3.75
N THR A 152 -2.64 -10.25 -2.93
CA THR A 152 -1.92 -9.04 -3.36
C THR A 152 -0.65 -8.81 -2.55
N LEU A 153 -0.02 -7.66 -2.77
CA LEU A 153 1.14 -7.17 -2.01
C LEU A 153 0.73 -6.04 -1.07
N ALA A 154 1.43 -5.98 0.04
CA ALA A 154 1.32 -4.92 1.03
C ALA A 154 2.70 -4.33 1.38
N MET A 155 2.68 -3.15 1.98
CA MET A 155 3.85 -2.51 2.58
C MET A 155 3.39 -1.70 3.80
N PRO A 156 4.13 -1.76 4.92
CA PRO A 156 3.79 -0.99 6.09
C PRO A 156 3.93 0.52 5.84
N THR A 157 3.03 1.30 6.38
CA THR A 157 3.12 2.76 6.46
C THR A 157 3.80 3.12 7.76
N LEU A 158 5.11 3.37 7.68
CA LEU A 158 5.96 3.58 8.84
C LEU A 158 6.04 5.05 9.23
N LEU A 159 6.04 5.29 10.52
CA LEU A 159 6.52 6.51 11.12
C LEU A 159 7.97 6.31 11.52
N ALA A 160 8.86 7.17 11.04
CA ALA A 160 10.30 7.09 11.28
C ALA A 160 10.85 8.44 11.72
N CYS A 161 11.99 8.42 12.40
CA CYS A 161 12.76 9.61 12.78
C CYS A 161 14.26 9.36 12.58
N ASP A 162 15.04 10.42 12.63
CA ASP A 162 16.48 10.32 12.69
C ASP A 162 17.00 10.13 14.14
N SER A 163 18.29 9.86 14.28
CA SER A 163 18.95 9.60 15.57
C SER A 163 19.00 10.81 16.51
N SER A 164 18.60 12.01 16.08
CA SER A 164 18.61 13.21 16.92
C SER A 164 17.39 13.31 17.85
N LEU A 165 16.34 12.54 17.60
CA LEU A 165 15.14 12.55 18.44
C LEU A 165 15.49 11.94 19.82
N SER A 166 15.15 12.65 20.92
CA SER A 166 15.43 12.14 22.26
C SER A 166 14.50 10.97 22.62
N ASN A 167 14.96 10.07 23.50
CA ASN A 167 14.16 8.95 23.98
C ASN A 167 12.82 9.40 24.60
N GLU A 168 12.86 10.48 25.38
CA GLU A 168 11.66 11.05 26.00
C GLU A 168 10.68 11.56 24.94
N ALA A 169 11.16 12.29 23.92
CA ALA A 169 10.28 12.79 22.86
C ALA A 169 9.68 11.66 22.04
N ALA A 170 10.45 10.64 21.68
CA ALA A 170 9.96 9.46 20.95
C ALA A 170 8.93 8.68 21.78
N TYR A 171 9.18 8.48 23.08
CA TYR A 171 8.23 7.83 23.99
C TYR A 171 6.91 8.60 24.06
N GLN A 172 6.96 9.91 24.33
CA GLN A 172 5.78 10.75 24.46
C GLN A 172 5.00 10.85 23.14
N PHE A 173 5.70 10.85 22.01
CA PHE A 173 5.09 10.90 20.69
C PHE A 173 4.29 9.63 20.39
N VAL A 174 4.91 8.46 20.56
CA VAL A 174 4.25 7.16 20.34
C VAL A 174 3.10 6.96 21.30
N LYS A 175 3.31 7.24 22.59
CA LYS A 175 2.27 7.23 23.61
C LYS A 175 1.10 8.14 23.25
N GLY A 176 1.40 9.37 22.80
CA GLY A 176 0.38 10.34 22.40
C GLY A 176 -0.50 9.83 21.24
N ILE A 177 0.06 9.08 20.28
CA ILE A 177 -0.73 8.46 19.21
C ILE A 177 -1.67 7.40 19.79
N TYR A 178 -1.13 6.42 20.48
CA TYR A 178 -1.89 5.23 20.86
C TYR A 178 -2.86 5.45 22.03
N GLU A 179 -2.61 6.44 22.89
CA GLU A 179 -3.55 6.83 23.95
C GLU A 179 -4.68 7.75 23.45
N ASN A 180 -4.62 8.25 22.20
CA ASN A 180 -5.64 9.13 21.62
C ASN A 180 -6.21 8.61 20.29
N LEU A 181 -6.21 7.29 20.09
CA LEU A 181 -6.73 6.69 18.85
C LEU A 181 -8.20 7.00 18.59
N ASP A 182 -9.01 7.15 19.63
CA ASP A 182 -10.41 7.56 19.56
C ASP A 182 -10.58 8.93 18.90
N VAL A 183 -9.70 9.89 19.21
CA VAL A 183 -9.70 11.22 18.61
C VAL A 183 -9.11 11.18 17.21
N ILE A 184 -7.95 10.51 17.05
CA ILE A 184 -7.23 10.44 15.78
C ILE A 184 -8.08 9.74 14.71
N SER A 185 -8.77 8.66 15.06
CA SER A 185 -9.62 7.88 14.14
C SER A 185 -10.80 8.68 13.56
N THR A 186 -11.21 9.75 14.22
CA THR A 186 -12.26 10.64 13.70
C THR A 186 -11.76 11.64 12.68
N SER A 187 -10.44 11.86 12.59
CA SER A 187 -9.86 12.89 11.73
C SER A 187 -9.71 12.44 10.26
N HIS A 188 -9.53 11.14 10.02
CA HIS A 188 -9.37 10.58 8.69
C HIS A 188 -9.68 9.07 8.68
N ALA A 189 -10.28 8.56 7.61
CA ALA A 189 -10.64 7.15 7.49
C ALA A 189 -9.44 6.19 7.67
N MET A 190 -8.25 6.57 7.20
CA MET A 190 -7.02 5.79 7.39
C MET A 190 -6.57 5.74 8.83
N ALA A 191 -6.82 6.78 9.62
CA ALA A 191 -6.46 6.82 11.02
C ALA A 191 -7.23 5.79 11.86
N ALA A 192 -8.41 5.36 11.41
CA ALA A 192 -9.16 4.26 12.01
C ALA A 192 -8.49 2.88 11.85
N LYS A 193 -7.47 2.77 10.98
CA LYS A 193 -6.68 1.55 10.79
C LYS A 193 -5.48 1.46 11.72
N ILE A 194 -5.10 2.56 12.38
CA ILE A 194 -3.96 2.58 13.32
C ILE A 194 -4.28 1.65 14.50
N ASN A 195 -3.39 0.70 14.73
CA ASN A 195 -3.57 -0.33 15.75
C ASN A 195 -2.27 -0.55 16.52
N LEU A 196 -2.35 -0.61 17.85
CA LEU A 196 -1.21 -0.83 18.71
C LEU A 196 -0.62 -2.25 18.54
N ASP A 197 -1.45 -3.26 18.25
CA ASP A 197 -1.01 -4.66 18.15
C ASP A 197 0.04 -4.88 17.04
N HIS A 198 0.02 -4.04 16.02
CA HIS A 198 0.97 -4.10 14.89
C HIS A 198 2.01 -2.98 14.92
N ALA A 199 1.98 -2.12 15.93
CA ALA A 199 2.78 -0.92 16.00
C ALA A 199 4.29 -1.17 15.94
N ALA A 200 4.76 -2.24 16.56
CA ALA A 200 6.16 -2.64 16.57
C ALA A 200 6.57 -3.55 15.40
N ASN A 201 5.64 -3.87 14.47
CA ASN A 201 5.97 -4.64 13.28
C ASN A 201 6.66 -3.73 12.23
N ILE A 202 7.92 -3.44 12.47
CA ILE A 202 8.73 -2.46 11.74
C ILE A 202 9.99 -3.17 11.25
N ASN A 203 10.35 -2.95 9.98
CA ASN A 203 11.58 -3.47 9.38
C ASN A 203 12.81 -2.54 9.54
N LEU A 204 12.71 -1.53 10.42
CA LEU A 204 13.80 -0.67 10.87
C LEU A 204 14.09 -0.96 12.33
N GLU A 205 15.28 -0.56 12.82
CA GLU A 205 15.55 -0.55 14.25
C GLU A 205 14.53 0.35 14.96
N ILE A 206 13.88 -0.16 15.99
CA ILE A 206 12.88 0.61 16.74
C ILE A 206 13.62 1.61 17.64
N HIS A 207 13.19 2.88 17.61
CA HIS A 207 13.75 3.91 18.47
C HIS A 207 13.63 3.53 19.96
N PRO A 208 14.69 3.67 20.77
CA PRO A 208 14.67 3.22 22.18
C PRO A 208 13.50 3.78 23.00
N GLY A 209 13.09 5.02 22.76
CA GLY A 209 11.93 5.62 23.44
C GLY A 209 10.61 4.98 23.03
N ALA A 210 10.43 4.64 21.74
CA ALA A 210 9.25 3.92 21.25
C ALA A 210 9.23 2.48 21.79
N LEU A 211 10.40 1.82 21.80
CA LEU A 211 10.57 0.47 22.35
C LEU A 211 10.21 0.41 23.83
N GLN A 212 10.54 1.44 24.62
CA GLN A 212 10.16 1.53 26.01
C GLN A 212 8.62 1.52 26.15
N TYR A 213 7.92 2.34 25.38
CA TYR A 213 6.44 2.36 25.41
C TYR A 213 5.85 1.00 25.02
N TYR A 214 6.37 0.36 23.98
CA TYR A 214 5.88 -0.95 23.53
C TYR A 214 6.08 -2.05 24.57
N ARG A 215 7.19 -2.01 25.33
CA ARG A 215 7.43 -2.92 26.45
C ARG A 215 6.43 -2.71 27.59
N GLU A 216 6.16 -1.45 27.95
CA GLU A 216 5.16 -1.12 28.97
C GLU A 216 3.75 -1.59 28.60
N MET A 217 3.45 -1.59 27.29
CA MET A 217 2.16 -2.07 26.76
C MET A 217 2.12 -3.59 26.48
N GLY A 218 3.25 -4.30 26.66
CA GLY A 218 3.34 -5.75 26.41
C GLY A 218 3.28 -6.15 24.94
N ILE A 219 3.65 -5.23 24.03
CA ILE A 219 3.67 -5.48 22.58
C ILE A 219 4.96 -6.19 22.16
N VAL A 220 6.05 -5.91 22.86
CA VAL A 220 7.36 -6.54 22.66
C VAL A 220 7.96 -6.94 24.01
N ASP A 221 8.93 -7.88 23.99
CA ASP A 221 9.67 -8.35 25.17
C ASP A 221 10.70 -7.34 25.71
#